data_7697d9d56e30f6f72ab772d55637e6ba
#
_entry.id   7697d9d56e30f6f72ab772d55637e6ba
#
_cell.length_a   1.000
_cell.length_b   1.000
_cell.length_c   1.000
_cell.angle_alpha   90.00
_cell.angle_beta   90.00
_cell.angle_gamma   90.00
#
_symmetry.space_group_name_H-M   'P 1'
#
loop_
_entity.id
_entity.type
_entity.pdbx_description
1 polymer ?
#
loop_
_entity_poly.entity_id
_entity_poly.type
_entity_poly.pdbx_seq_one_letter_code
_entity_poly.pdbx_strand_id
1 'polypeptide(L)'
;MGFDFIKKLPTPEEIRNQYPIDAEIQAVKDARDKELRDVFTGKSDKFLAIIGPCSADNEDAVLDYLTRLRNVQEKIADKVLIVPRVYTNKPRTTGEGYKGMVHQPDPEKQPNLLAGLVAIRKMHIHAIRTSGMTCADEMLYPENYRYLSDLLSYVAVGARSVEDQQHRLTVSGMEVPAGMKNPTSGDLAVMLNSVVAAQGGHRFIYRSWEVETTGNELAHTILRGAVNKHGEAIPNYHYEDLRLLWEKYQEKNLKNPAVIVDTNHSNSNKQYDQQVRIAKEVLHSRQVDPELHTLVKGLMIESYIEDGAQKVGEHCYGKSITDPCLGWDKTERLLKEVADLL
;
A
#
# COMPACT_ATOMS: atom_id res chain seq x y z
N MET A 1 13.30 6.20 -34.00
CA MET A 1 12.60 5.59 -32.86
C MET A 1 12.52 6.64 -31.76
N GLY A 2 11.41 6.75 -31.02
CA GLY A 2 11.24 7.80 -30.01
C GLY A 2 11.83 7.47 -28.63
N PHE A 3 12.75 6.50 -28.51
CA PHE A 3 13.43 6.15 -27.26
C PHE A 3 14.92 6.42 -27.37
N ASP A 4 15.43 7.23 -26.42
CA ASP A 4 16.87 7.45 -26.23
C ASP A 4 17.34 6.60 -25.04
N PHE A 5 18.22 5.63 -25.29
CA PHE A 5 18.79 4.76 -24.26
C PHE A 5 19.92 5.49 -23.53
N ILE A 6 19.62 6.13 -22.40
CA ILE A 6 20.56 6.99 -21.66
C ILE A 6 21.65 6.15 -20.99
N LYS A 7 21.25 5.10 -20.23
CA LYS A 7 22.16 4.14 -19.60
C LYS A 7 21.44 2.86 -19.18
N LYS A 8 22.18 1.76 -19.11
CA LYS A 8 21.70 0.53 -18.52
C LYS A 8 21.68 0.66 -17.00
N LEU A 9 20.55 0.32 -16.38
CA LEU A 9 20.43 0.25 -14.92
C LEU A 9 20.91 -1.12 -14.42
N PRO A 10 21.40 -1.21 -13.16
CA PRO A 10 21.76 -2.49 -12.57
C PRO A 10 20.52 -3.37 -12.41
N THR A 11 20.71 -4.67 -12.47
CA THR A 11 19.65 -5.65 -12.23
C THR A 11 19.23 -5.63 -10.75
N PRO A 12 18.03 -6.12 -10.43
CA PRO A 12 17.62 -6.31 -9.02
C PRO A 12 18.59 -7.17 -8.21
N GLU A 13 19.18 -8.20 -8.84
CA GLU A 13 20.18 -9.05 -8.20
C GLU A 13 21.47 -8.29 -7.84
N GLU A 14 21.97 -7.46 -8.76
CA GLU A 14 23.14 -6.61 -8.49
C GLU A 14 22.89 -5.64 -7.34
N ILE A 15 21.73 -5.01 -7.29
CA ILE A 15 21.37 -4.10 -6.18
C ILE A 15 21.18 -4.86 -4.87
N ARG A 16 20.54 -6.03 -4.88
CA ARG A 16 20.39 -6.86 -3.67
C ARG A 16 21.73 -7.36 -3.15
N ASN A 17 22.64 -7.75 -4.03
CA ASN A 17 23.99 -8.17 -3.64
C ASN A 17 24.83 -7.01 -3.09
N GLN A 18 24.64 -5.80 -3.61
CA GLN A 18 25.32 -4.59 -3.13
C GLN A 18 24.76 -4.12 -1.76
N TYR A 19 23.47 -4.31 -1.53
CA TYR A 19 22.77 -3.95 -0.29
C TYR A 19 21.98 -5.16 0.22
N PRO A 20 22.67 -6.19 0.74
CA PRO A 20 22.02 -7.41 1.19
C PRO A 20 21.22 -7.18 2.48
N ILE A 21 20.24 -8.03 2.71
CA ILE A 21 19.60 -8.17 4.02
C ILE A 21 20.41 -9.14 4.88
N ASP A 22 20.40 -8.90 6.18
CA ASP A 22 20.99 -9.82 7.16
C ASP A 22 19.94 -10.79 7.74
N ALA A 23 20.40 -11.71 8.59
CA ALA A 23 19.51 -12.71 9.18
C ALA A 23 18.44 -12.10 10.10
N GLU A 24 18.71 -10.93 10.70
CA GLU A 24 17.74 -10.24 11.56
C GLU A 24 16.59 -9.68 10.73
N ILE A 25 16.89 -8.98 9.63
CA ILE A 25 15.87 -8.47 8.70
C ILE A 25 15.06 -9.62 8.10
N GLN A 26 15.73 -10.73 7.71
CA GLN A 26 15.03 -11.90 7.16
C GLN A 26 14.06 -12.49 8.20
N ALA A 27 14.47 -12.63 9.46
CA ALA A 27 13.61 -13.14 10.52
C ALA A 27 12.39 -12.24 10.76
N VAL A 28 12.56 -10.92 10.74
CA VAL A 28 11.45 -9.96 10.81
C VAL A 28 10.51 -10.15 9.61
N LYS A 29 11.06 -10.25 8.41
CA LYS A 29 10.28 -10.46 7.18
C LYS A 29 9.44 -11.74 7.26
N ASP A 30 10.03 -12.85 7.62
CA ASP A 30 9.35 -14.15 7.71
C ASP A 30 8.21 -14.13 8.74
N ALA A 31 8.47 -13.53 9.91
CA ALA A 31 7.45 -13.38 10.95
C ALA A 31 6.28 -12.51 10.48
N ARG A 32 6.57 -11.36 9.85
CA ARG A 32 5.54 -10.42 9.38
C ARG A 32 4.74 -10.99 8.21
N ASP A 33 5.38 -11.70 7.27
CA ASP A 33 4.69 -12.37 6.17
C ASP A 33 3.70 -13.41 6.70
N LYS A 34 4.11 -14.16 7.72
CA LYS A 34 3.24 -15.12 8.38
C LYS A 34 2.05 -14.44 9.07
N GLU A 35 2.28 -13.38 9.84
CA GLU A 35 1.20 -12.65 10.52
C GLU A 35 0.17 -12.10 9.51
N LEU A 36 0.63 -11.48 8.43
CA LEU A 36 -0.24 -10.96 7.38
C LEU A 36 -1.02 -12.08 6.68
N ARG A 37 -0.36 -13.17 6.33
CA ARG A 37 -1.03 -14.35 5.75
C ARG A 37 -2.11 -14.88 6.69
N ASP A 38 -1.84 -14.97 7.98
CA ASP A 38 -2.80 -15.46 8.97
C ASP A 38 -4.04 -14.56 9.06
N VAL A 39 -3.89 -13.23 8.93
CA VAL A 39 -5.02 -12.29 8.87
C VAL A 39 -5.83 -12.47 7.58
N PHE A 40 -5.18 -12.53 6.42
CA PHE A 40 -5.89 -12.66 5.14
C PHE A 40 -6.58 -14.03 4.99
N THR A 41 -6.02 -15.08 5.55
CA THR A 41 -6.61 -16.43 5.53
C THR A 41 -7.61 -16.70 6.66
N GLY A 42 -7.88 -15.73 7.51
CA GLY A 42 -8.83 -15.84 8.64
C GLY A 42 -8.33 -16.68 9.81
N LYS A 43 -7.03 -16.98 9.89
CA LYS A 43 -6.42 -17.66 11.05
C LYS A 43 -6.13 -16.72 12.21
N SER A 44 -6.11 -15.42 11.95
CA SER A 44 -5.95 -14.35 12.91
C SER A 44 -7.05 -13.31 12.70
N ASP A 45 -7.65 -12.83 13.79
CA ASP A 45 -8.67 -11.78 13.75
C ASP A 45 -8.08 -10.38 13.93
N LYS A 46 -6.76 -10.25 13.94
CA LYS A 46 -6.11 -8.94 14.02
C LYS A 46 -6.53 -8.07 12.85
N PHE A 47 -6.73 -6.80 13.15
CA PHE A 47 -7.11 -5.79 12.16
C PHE A 47 -5.87 -5.08 11.60
N LEU A 48 -5.83 -4.83 10.31
CA LEU A 48 -4.68 -4.21 9.64
C LEU A 48 -4.81 -2.69 9.64
N ALA A 49 -3.75 -2.01 10.06
CA ALA A 49 -3.58 -0.57 9.86
C ALA A 49 -2.39 -0.34 8.89
N ILE A 50 -2.69 -0.16 7.59
CA ILE A 50 -1.68 0.17 6.58
C ILE A 50 -1.55 1.69 6.59
N ILE A 51 -0.53 2.23 7.27
CA ILE A 51 -0.51 3.63 7.66
C ILE A 51 0.87 4.28 7.44
N GLY A 52 0.89 5.47 6.87
CA GLY A 52 2.10 6.26 6.63
C GLY A 52 1.91 7.38 5.63
N PRO A 53 2.98 8.11 5.28
CA PRO A 53 2.89 9.25 4.39
C PRO A 53 2.37 8.88 3.00
N CYS A 54 1.77 9.87 2.33
CA CYS A 54 1.35 9.70 0.94
C CYS A 54 2.51 9.34 0.02
N SER A 55 3.70 9.92 0.28
CA SER A 55 4.98 9.57 -0.36
C SER A 55 6.09 9.57 0.68
N ALA A 56 6.98 8.60 0.64
CA ALA A 56 8.23 8.60 1.38
C ALA A 56 9.23 9.50 0.63
N ASP A 57 9.38 10.74 1.08
CA ASP A 57 10.19 11.77 0.43
C ASP A 57 11.46 12.13 1.20
N ASN A 58 11.45 11.97 2.52
CA ASN A 58 12.53 12.29 3.43
C ASN A 58 12.79 11.12 4.37
N GLU A 59 13.99 10.52 4.27
CA GLU A 59 14.33 9.32 5.04
C GLU A 59 14.28 9.57 6.54
N ASP A 60 14.87 10.65 7.04
CA ASP A 60 14.93 10.94 8.48
C ASP A 60 13.53 11.12 9.07
N ALA A 61 12.66 11.85 8.39
CA ALA A 61 11.29 12.07 8.83
C ALA A 61 10.45 10.76 8.77
N VAL A 62 10.68 9.91 7.76
CA VAL A 62 10.03 8.60 7.69
C VAL A 62 10.48 7.71 8.84
N LEU A 63 11.77 7.65 9.13
CA LEU A 63 12.30 6.82 10.23
C LEU A 63 11.84 7.31 11.61
N ASP A 64 11.75 8.64 11.83
CA ASP A 64 11.14 9.20 13.05
C ASP A 64 9.67 8.77 13.17
N TYR A 65 8.89 8.92 12.08
CA TYR A 65 7.50 8.47 12.05
C TYR A 65 7.36 6.97 12.36
N LEU A 66 8.22 6.14 11.79
CA LEU A 66 8.24 4.68 12.03
C LEU A 66 8.59 4.33 13.48
N THR A 67 9.49 5.09 14.11
CA THR A 67 9.82 4.93 15.53
C THR A 67 8.60 5.19 16.40
N ARG A 68 7.82 6.22 16.09
CA ARG A 68 6.56 6.53 16.77
C ARG A 68 5.53 5.42 16.57
N LEU A 69 5.37 4.92 15.33
CA LEU A 69 4.48 3.79 15.02
C LEU A 69 4.84 2.53 15.80
N ARG A 70 6.13 2.21 15.93
CA ARG A 70 6.60 1.08 16.73
C ARG A 70 6.12 1.17 18.17
N ASN A 71 6.27 2.35 18.81
CA ASN A 71 5.83 2.57 20.19
C ASN A 71 4.32 2.39 20.38
N VAL A 72 3.52 2.66 19.34
CA VAL A 72 2.08 2.40 19.35
C VAL A 72 1.81 0.91 19.11
N GLN A 73 2.48 0.30 18.11
CA GLN A 73 2.33 -1.13 17.78
C GLN A 73 2.56 -2.02 19.01
N GLU A 74 3.57 -1.74 19.82
CA GLU A 74 3.86 -2.50 21.04
C GLU A 74 2.68 -2.52 22.04
N LYS A 75 1.83 -1.50 22.02
CA LYS A 75 0.68 -1.35 22.95
C LYS A 75 -0.61 -1.96 22.43
N ILE A 76 -0.75 -2.16 21.12
CA ILE A 76 -1.98 -2.62 20.47
C ILE A 76 -1.79 -3.90 19.64
N ALA A 77 -0.64 -4.57 19.80
CA ALA A 77 -0.22 -5.70 18.96
C ALA A 77 -1.12 -6.94 19.10
N ASP A 78 -1.88 -7.04 20.16
CA ASP A 78 -2.87 -8.08 20.39
C ASP A 78 -4.09 -7.99 19.44
N LYS A 79 -4.46 -6.77 19.05
CA LYS A 79 -5.64 -6.49 18.22
C LYS A 79 -5.34 -5.93 16.84
N VAL A 80 -4.32 -5.08 16.74
CA VAL A 80 -3.98 -4.35 15.51
C VAL A 80 -2.59 -4.72 15.03
N LEU A 81 -2.47 -5.02 13.73
CA LEU A 81 -1.23 -5.23 13.05
C LEU A 81 -0.94 -4.01 12.16
N ILE A 82 0.02 -3.17 12.58
CA ILE A 82 0.45 -2.01 11.80
C ILE A 82 1.36 -2.48 10.66
N VAL A 83 1.06 -2.03 9.45
CA VAL A 83 1.91 -2.17 8.26
C VAL A 83 2.30 -0.76 7.82
N PRO A 84 3.55 -0.34 8.07
CA PRO A 84 3.98 0.99 7.66
C PRO A 84 3.87 1.19 6.15
N ARG A 85 3.24 2.27 5.75
CA ARG A 85 3.14 2.69 4.36
C ARG A 85 4.38 3.53 4.03
N VAL A 86 5.33 2.94 3.30
CA VAL A 86 6.56 3.59 2.82
C VAL A 86 6.51 3.58 1.29
N TYR A 87 5.66 4.44 0.74
CA TYR A 87 5.44 4.52 -0.70
C TYR A 87 6.55 5.31 -1.38
N THR A 88 7.39 4.59 -2.11
CA THR A 88 8.55 5.14 -2.80
C THR A 88 8.27 5.56 -4.24
N ASN A 89 7.05 5.30 -4.71
CA ASN A 89 6.55 5.67 -6.04
C ASN A 89 5.32 6.55 -5.93
N LYS A 90 5.17 7.49 -6.87
CA LYS A 90 3.96 8.33 -6.96
C LYS A 90 3.47 8.39 -8.40
N PRO A 91 2.37 7.68 -8.73
CA PRO A 91 1.78 7.77 -10.07
C PRO A 91 1.20 9.16 -10.32
N ARG A 92 1.46 9.70 -11.51
CA ARG A 92 0.98 11.02 -11.94
C ARG A 92 0.20 10.91 -13.23
N THR A 93 -1.04 11.37 -13.24
CA THR A 93 -1.94 11.29 -14.40
C THR A 93 -1.40 12.05 -15.61
N THR A 94 -0.83 13.24 -15.39
CA THR A 94 -0.25 14.09 -16.44
C THR A 94 1.26 13.93 -16.58
N GLY A 95 1.90 13.16 -15.70
CA GLY A 95 3.36 13.02 -15.65
C GLY A 95 4.09 14.18 -14.97
N GLU A 96 3.39 15.19 -14.46
CA GLU A 96 3.96 16.35 -13.77
C GLU A 96 4.05 16.14 -12.25
N GLY A 97 4.98 16.89 -11.61
CA GLY A 97 5.20 16.91 -10.17
C GLY A 97 6.10 15.77 -9.67
N TYR A 98 6.28 15.70 -8.35
CA TYR A 98 7.13 14.69 -7.70
C TYR A 98 6.63 13.27 -8.00
N LYS A 99 7.52 12.42 -8.51
CA LYS A 99 7.21 11.04 -8.99
C LYS A 99 7.60 9.95 -8.00
N GLY A 100 8.01 10.31 -6.81
CA GLY A 100 8.49 9.39 -5.78
C GLY A 100 10.00 9.22 -5.76
N MET A 101 10.49 8.65 -4.67
CA MET A 101 11.93 8.47 -4.39
C MET A 101 12.66 7.68 -5.48
N VAL A 102 12.01 6.70 -6.12
CA VAL A 102 12.63 5.93 -7.20
C VAL A 102 13.07 6.81 -8.38
N HIS A 103 12.35 7.87 -8.67
CA HIS A 103 12.69 8.81 -9.74
C HIS A 103 13.54 9.98 -9.25
N GLN A 104 13.21 10.50 -8.06
CA GLN A 104 13.78 11.69 -7.45
C GLN A 104 14.03 11.43 -5.96
N PRO A 105 15.16 10.79 -5.60
CA PRO A 105 15.52 10.58 -4.18
C PRO A 105 15.67 11.90 -3.41
N ASP A 106 16.00 12.97 -4.10
CA ASP A 106 15.94 14.35 -3.61
C ASP A 106 14.87 15.09 -4.43
N PRO A 107 13.73 15.48 -3.83
CA PRO A 107 12.61 16.10 -4.55
C PRO A 107 12.95 17.41 -5.27
N GLU A 108 14.03 18.10 -4.87
CA GLU A 108 14.46 19.36 -5.45
C GLU A 108 15.49 19.22 -6.58
N LYS A 109 16.01 17.99 -6.78
CA LYS A 109 16.99 17.71 -7.85
C LYS A 109 16.36 17.07 -9.08
N GLN A 110 17.12 17.07 -10.15
CA GLN A 110 16.73 16.38 -11.37
C GLN A 110 16.58 14.86 -11.14
N PRO A 111 15.69 14.19 -11.87
CA PRO A 111 15.51 12.74 -11.76
C PRO A 111 16.81 11.95 -11.94
N ASN A 112 17.00 10.95 -11.06
CA ASN A 112 18.13 10.02 -11.13
C ASN A 112 17.69 8.61 -10.71
N LEU A 113 17.27 7.82 -11.69
CA LEU A 113 16.74 6.46 -11.43
C LEU A 113 17.74 5.52 -10.77
N LEU A 114 19.04 5.63 -11.07
CA LEU A 114 20.04 4.79 -10.40
C LEU A 114 20.15 5.11 -8.90
N ALA A 115 20.27 6.39 -8.59
CA ALA A 115 20.27 6.82 -7.18
C ALA A 115 18.95 6.47 -6.50
N GLY A 116 17.84 6.59 -7.22
CA GLY A 116 16.51 6.23 -6.72
C GLY A 116 16.40 4.74 -6.36
N LEU A 117 16.85 3.82 -7.22
CA LEU A 117 16.83 2.38 -6.92
C LEU A 117 17.64 2.02 -5.69
N VAL A 118 18.78 2.67 -5.48
CA VAL A 118 19.59 2.51 -4.26
C VAL A 118 18.86 3.10 -3.04
N ALA A 119 18.27 4.30 -3.19
CA ALA A 119 17.59 5.00 -2.10
C ALA A 119 16.38 4.20 -1.59
N ILE A 120 15.51 3.69 -2.48
CA ILE A 120 14.33 2.93 -2.07
C ILE A 120 14.71 1.65 -1.32
N ARG A 121 15.76 0.95 -1.76
CA ARG A 121 16.22 -0.25 -1.06
C ARG A 121 16.77 0.06 0.31
N LYS A 122 17.62 1.08 0.43
CA LYS A 122 18.14 1.54 1.74
C LYS A 122 17.02 1.98 2.67
N MET A 123 16.05 2.76 2.16
CA MET A 123 14.90 3.21 2.91
C MET A 123 14.15 2.02 3.55
N HIS A 124 13.85 0.97 2.79
CA HIS A 124 13.14 -0.20 3.33
C HIS A 124 14.00 -1.01 4.32
N ILE A 125 15.30 -1.15 4.07
CA ILE A 125 16.24 -1.78 5.03
C ILE A 125 16.26 -1.00 6.35
N HIS A 126 16.41 0.33 6.29
CA HIS A 126 16.45 1.18 7.48
C HIS A 126 15.09 1.21 8.18
N ALA A 127 13.99 1.22 7.43
CA ALA A 127 12.64 1.13 7.98
C ALA A 127 12.44 -0.12 8.83
N ILE A 128 12.84 -1.30 8.33
CA ILE A 128 12.73 -2.55 9.08
C ILE A 128 13.62 -2.53 10.32
N ARG A 129 14.87 -2.09 10.21
CA ARG A 129 15.79 -2.00 11.35
C ARG A 129 15.28 -1.07 12.44
N THR A 130 14.73 0.09 12.06
CA THR A 130 14.24 1.09 13.01
C THR A 130 12.96 0.65 13.70
N SER A 131 12.03 0.04 12.95
CA SER A 131 10.68 -0.23 13.45
C SER A 131 10.46 -1.67 13.88
N GLY A 132 11.24 -2.63 13.40
CA GLY A 132 10.93 -4.06 13.52
C GLY A 132 9.70 -4.47 12.70
N MET A 133 9.27 -3.64 11.75
CA MET A 133 8.09 -3.88 10.91
C MET A 133 8.49 -3.83 9.43
N THR A 134 8.00 -4.78 8.65
CA THR A 134 8.06 -4.72 7.18
C THR A 134 7.00 -3.76 6.65
N CYS A 135 7.25 -3.18 5.48
CA CYS A 135 6.46 -2.08 4.96
C CYS A 135 5.57 -2.50 3.77
N ALA A 136 4.60 -1.64 3.46
CA ALA A 136 3.85 -1.62 2.23
C ALA A 136 4.44 -0.61 1.25
N ASP A 137 4.49 -0.96 -0.05
CA ASP A 137 4.77 0.00 -1.13
C ASP A 137 3.79 -0.18 -2.29
N GLU A 138 3.67 0.84 -3.14
CA GLU A 138 2.85 0.78 -4.36
C GLU A 138 3.70 0.32 -5.54
N MET A 139 3.27 -0.75 -6.20
CA MET A 139 3.89 -1.25 -7.42
C MET A 139 3.47 -0.37 -8.61
N LEU A 140 4.18 0.73 -8.82
CA LEU A 140 3.98 1.59 -9.98
C LEU A 140 4.41 0.91 -11.27
N TYR A 141 5.59 0.27 -11.23
CA TYR A 141 6.10 -0.59 -12.29
C TYR A 141 6.31 -2.00 -11.74
N PRO A 142 5.92 -3.07 -12.44
CA PRO A 142 6.26 -4.44 -12.06
C PRO A 142 7.76 -4.64 -11.82
N GLU A 143 8.62 -3.92 -12.56
CA GLU A 143 10.07 -3.96 -12.40
C GLU A 143 10.55 -3.44 -11.03
N ASN A 144 9.92 -2.42 -10.44
CA ASN A 144 10.34 -1.84 -9.16
C ASN A 144 10.18 -2.82 -8.00
N TYR A 145 9.10 -3.59 -7.99
CA TYR A 145 8.87 -4.61 -6.97
C TYR A 145 10.05 -5.56 -6.83
N ARG A 146 10.71 -5.91 -7.91
CA ARG A 146 11.85 -6.85 -7.92
C ARG A 146 13.05 -6.39 -7.09
N TYR A 147 13.25 -5.08 -6.96
CA TYR A 147 14.33 -4.51 -6.14
C TYR A 147 14.02 -4.58 -4.64
N LEU A 148 12.75 -4.78 -4.29
CA LEU A 148 12.21 -4.75 -2.92
C LEU A 148 11.50 -6.04 -2.51
N SER A 149 11.43 -7.06 -3.36
CA SER A 149 10.62 -8.28 -3.15
C SER A 149 11.03 -9.07 -1.90
N ASP A 150 12.26 -8.94 -1.45
CA ASP A 150 12.80 -9.54 -0.21
C ASP A 150 12.61 -8.65 1.03
N LEU A 151 11.94 -7.50 0.91
CA LEU A 151 11.74 -6.52 1.98
C LEU A 151 10.26 -6.21 2.24
N LEU A 152 9.42 -6.23 1.19
CA LEU A 152 8.01 -5.87 1.30
C LEU A 152 7.16 -7.05 1.76
N SER A 153 6.25 -6.82 2.70
CA SER A 153 5.22 -7.79 3.11
C SER A 153 3.82 -7.43 2.63
N TYR A 154 3.66 -6.29 1.98
CA TYR A 154 2.40 -5.86 1.38
C TYR A 154 2.67 -5.03 0.12
N VAL A 155 1.90 -5.27 -0.92
CA VAL A 155 1.99 -4.51 -2.17
C VAL A 155 0.63 -3.94 -2.53
N ALA A 156 0.57 -2.67 -2.94
CA ALA A 156 -0.63 -2.09 -3.52
C ALA A 156 -0.48 -1.93 -5.05
N VAL A 157 -1.53 -2.27 -5.78
CA VAL A 157 -1.67 -1.93 -7.20
C VAL A 157 -2.59 -0.72 -7.30
N GLY A 158 -2.06 0.37 -7.83
CA GLY A 158 -2.74 1.65 -7.89
C GLY A 158 -3.95 1.66 -8.83
N ALA A 159 -4.84 2.63 -8.61
CA ALA A 159 -6.08 2.79 -9.39
C ALA A 159 -5.86 3.00 -10.91
N ARG A 160 -4.68 3.48 -11.31
CA ARG A 160 -4.32 3.66 -12.73
C ARG A 160 -3.66 2.44 -13.36
N SER A 161 -3.23 1.48 -12.52
CA SER A 161 -2.50 0.27 -12.93
C SER A 161 -3.34 -1.00 -12.82
N VAL A 162 -4.48 -0.96 -12.15
CA VAL A 162 -5.31 -2.14 -11.85
C VAL A 162 -5.88 -2.81 -13.11
N GLU A 163 -6.00 -2.10 -14.21
CA GLU A 163 -6.43 -2.63 -15.51
C GLU A 163 -5.27 -3.19 -16.35
N ASP A 164 -4.02 -2.86 -15.99
CA ASP A 164 -2.85 -3.30 -16.73
C ASP A 164 -2.56 -4.78 -16.51
N GLN A 165 -2.43 -5.52 -17.63
CA GLN A 165 -2.23 -6.96 -17.62
C GLN A 165 -0.93 -7.36 -16.93
N GLN A 166 0.16 -6.62 -17.12
CA GLN A 166 1.44 -6.95 -16.51
C GLN A 166 1.38 -6.88 -14.98
N HIS A 167 0.67 -5.89 -14.41
CA HIS A 167 0.46 -5.79 -12.97
C HIS A 167 -0.31 -7.00 -12.43
N ARG A 168 -1.43 -7.37 -13.06
CA ARG A 168 -2.26 -8.52 -12.64
C ARG A 168 -1.47 -9.82 -12.68
N LEU A 169 -0.74 -10.07 -13.78
CA LEU A 169 0.07 -11.27 -13.95
C LEU A 169 1.27 -11.29 -12.99
N THR A 170 1.90 -10.15 -12.72
CA THR A 170 2.98 -10.07 -11.74
C THR A 170 2.46 -10.41 -10.34
N VAL A 171 1.29 -9.88 -9.95
CA VAL A 171 0.66 -10.21 -8.65
C VAL A 171 0.38 -11.69 -8.53
N SER A 172 -0.01 -12.39 -9.61
CA SER A 172 -0.26 -13.83 -9.56
C SER A 172 0.97 -14.68 -9.20
N GLY A 173 2.16 -14.12 -9.33
CA GLY A 173 3.42 -14.76 -8.94
C GLY A 173 4.01 -14.26 -7.60
N MET A 174 3.29 -13.41 -6.85
CA MET A 174 3.73 -12.94 -5.53
C MET A 174 3.27 -13.88 -4.42
N GLU A 175 4.06 -13.93 -3.34
CA GLU A 175 3.75 -14.72 -2.14
C GLU A 175 3.20 -13.85 -0.98
N VAL A 176 3.22 -12.52 -1.14
CA VAL A 176 2.73 -11.55 -0.15
C VAL A 176 1.34 -11.02 -0.53
N PRO A 177 0.56 -10.51 0.44
CA PRO A 177 -0.70 -9.83 0.17
C PRO A 177 -0.55 -8.70 -0.84
N ALA A 178 -1.44 -8.69 -1.84
CA ALA A 178 -1.46 -7.65 -2.86
C ALA A 178 -2.86 -7.05 -2.99
N GLY A 179 -2.99 -5.76 -2.67
CA GLY A 179 -4.25 -5.03 -2.71
C GLY A 179 -4.47 -4.38 -4.07
N MET A 180 -5.57 -4.73 -4.72
CA MET A 180 -6.00 -4.19 -6.01
C MET A 180 -6.95 -3.02 -5.77
N LYS A 181 -6.50 -1.77 -5.99
CA LYS A 181 -7.37 -0.59 -5.82
C LYS A 181 -8.45 -0.56 -6.91
N ASN A 182 -9.68 -0.17 -6.57
CA ASN A 182 -10.65 0.14 -7.61
C ASN A 182 -10.11 1.28 -8.52
N PRO A 183 -10.41 1.25 -9.85
CA PRO A 183 -9.99 2.31 -10.74
C PRO A 183 -10.59 3.66 -10.32
N THR A 184 -10.08 4.75 -10.87
CA THR A 184 -10.55 6.10 -10.54
C THR A 184 -12.03 6.32 -10.86
N SER A 185 -12.58 5.58 -11.83
CA SER A 185 -14.02 5.55 -12.14
C SER A 185 -14.90 4.89 -11.07
N GLY A 186 -14.30 4.10 -10.16
CA GLY A 186 -15.03 3.35 -9.14
C GLY A 186 -15.59 2.01 -9.61
N ASP A 187 -15.25 1.53 -10.80
CA ASP A 187 -15.77 0.29 -11.36
C ASP A 187 -15.31 -0.94 -10.53
N LEU A 188 -16.25 -1.52 -9.76
CA LEU A 188 -16.01 -2.69 -8.93
C LEU A 188 -15.77 -3.95 -9.77
N ALA A 189 -16.36 -4.06 -10.96
CA ALA A 189 -16.15 -5.23 -11.83
C ALA A 189 -14.72 -5.29 -12.34
N VAL A 190 -14.13 -4.15 -12.71
CA VAL A 190 -12.72 -4.03 -13.09
C VAL A 190 -11.82 -4.44 -11.92
N MET A 191 -12.05 -3.92 -10.72
CA MET A 191 -11.30 -4.27 -9.52
C MET A 191 -11.38 -5.78 -9.22
N LEU A 192 -12.58 -6.34 -9.20
CA LEU A 192 -12.77 -7.77 -8.92
C LEU A 192 -12.18 -8.67 -10.01
N ASN A 193 -12.26 -8.28 -11.28
CA ASN A 193 -11.61 -9.00 -12.36
C ASN A 193 -10.08 -8.99 -12.21
N SER A 194 -9.50 -7.93 -11.65
CA SER A 194 -8.07 -7.88 -11.35
C SER A 194 -7.70 -8.86 -10.23
N VAL A 195 -8.55 -9.03 -9.20
CA VAL A 195 -8.36 -10.04 -8.15
C VAL A 195 -8.51 -11.45 -8.72
N VAL A 196 -9.52 -11.71 -9.57
CA VAL A 196 -9.67 -13.01 -10.27
C VAL A 196 -8.40 -13.37 -11.03
N ALA A 197 -7.89 -12.43 -11.84
CA ALA A 197 -6.66 -12.64 -12.60
C ALA A 197 -5.46 -12.89 -11.67
N ALA A 198 -5.32 -12.11 -10.60
CA ALA A 198 -4.22 -12.26 -9.65
C ALA A 198 -4.27 -13.55 -8.84
N GLN A 199 -5.46 -14.09 -8.53
CA GLN A 199 -5.63 -15.38 -7.85
C GLN A 199 -5.50 -16.59 -8.77
N GLY A 200 -5.55 -16.39 -10.10
CA GLY A 200 -5.35 -17.42 -11.10
C GLY A 200 -3.87 -17.66 -11.43
N GLY A 201 -3.53 -18.88 -11.89
CA GLY A 201 -2.23 -19.18 -12.46
C GLY A 201 -2.16 -18.78 -13.94
N HIS A 202 -1.00 -18.29 -14.37
CA HIS A 202 -0.81 -17.82 -15.75
C HIS A 202 0.55 -18.20 -16.31
N ARG A 203 0.59 -18.40 -17.66
CA ARG A 203 1.83 -18.54 -18.41
C ARG A 203 2.04 -17.28 -19.26
N PHE A 204 3.19 -16.60 -19.09
CA PHE A 204 3.46 -15.35 -19.77
C PHE A 204 4.98 -15.05 -19.85
N ILE A 205 5.32 -14.00 -20.60
CA ILE A 205 6.71 -13.55 -20.69
C ILE A 205 7.02 -12.63 -19.50
N TYR A 206 7.95 -13.05 -18.68
CA TYR A 206 8.47 -12.27 -17.56
C TYR A 206 10.00 -12.22 -17.60
N ARG A 207 10.59 -11.02 -17.76
CA ARG A 207 12.05 -10.84 -17.78
C ARG A 207 12.74 -11.67 -18.87
N SER A 208 12.17 -11.74 -20.07
CA SER A 208 12.64 -12.55 -21.19
C SER A 208 12.59 -14.08 -20.95
N TRP A 209 11.87 -14.52 -19.91
CA TRP A 209 11.57 -15.93 -19.65
C TRP A 209 10.09 -16.22 -19.90
N GLU A 210 9.81 -17.40 -20.39
CA GLU A 210 8.49 -17.98 -20.26
C GLU A 210 8.35 -18.47 -18.82
N VAL A 211 7.35 -17.94 -18.09
CA VAL A 211 7.10 -18.30 -16.69
C VAL A 211 5.70 -18.83 -16.53
N GLU A 212 5.51 -19.64 -15.50
CA GLU A 212 4.19 -20.09 -15.04
C GLU A 212 4.02 -19.72 -13.58
N THR A 213 2.90 -19.07 -13.24
CA THR A 213 2.54 -18.70 -11.87
C THR A 213 1.44 -19.61 -11.33
N THR A 214 1.32 -19.70 -10.02
CA THR A 214 0.31 -20.54 -9.35
C THR A 214 -0.92 -19.74 -8.89
N GLY A 215 -0.89 -18.44 -9.01
CA GLY A 215 -1.88 -17.53 -8.45
C GLY A 215 -1.55 -17.11 -7.02
N ASN A 216 -1.98 -15.92 -6.64
CA ASN A 216 -1.81 -15.35 -5.31
C ASN A 216 -3.15 -15.32 -4.57
N GLU A 217 -3.40 -16.29 -3.71
CA GLU A 217 -4.63 -16.38 -2.91
C GLU A 217 -4.85 -15.24 -1.91
N LEU A 218 -3.81 -14.41 -1.68
CA LEU A 218 -3.85 -13.24 -0.80
C LEU A 218 -4.12 -11.94 -1.58
N ALA A 219 -4.31 -12.01 -2.90
CA ALA A 219 -4.76 -10.87 -3.69
C ALA A 219 -6.19 -10.50 -3.28
N HIS A 220 -6.41 -9.20 -3.00
CA HIS A 220 -7.65 -8.70 -2.42
C HIS A 220 -7.96 -7.29 -2.94
N THR A 221 -9.08 -6.73 -2.51
CA THR A 221 -9.56 -5.42 -2.95
C THR A 221 -9.13 -4.28 -2.03
N ILE A 222 -8.96 -3.07 -2.62
CA ILE A 222 -8.85 -1.82 -1.87
C ILE A 222 -9.89 -0.84 -2.39
N LEU A 223 -10.79 -0.37 -1.51
CA LEU A 223 -11.77 0.67 -1.84
C LEU A 223 -11.19 2.06 -1.54
N ARG A 224 -11.09 2.90 -2.55
CA ARG A 224 -10.49 4.24 -2.46
C ARG A 224 -11.42 5.39 -2.86
N GLY A 225 -12.72 5.09 -3.05
CA GLY A 225 -13.69 5.99 -3.65
C GLY A 225 -13.52 6.13 -5.17
N ALA A 226 -14.38 6.90 -5.76
CA ALA A 226 -14.47 7.14 -7.20
C ALA A 226 -14.45 8.65 -7.53
N VAL A 227 -14.22 8.95 -8.79
CA VAL A 227 -14.46 10.29 -9.36
C VAL A 227 -15.42 10.11 -10.52
N ASN A 228 -16.58 10.78 -10.45
CA ASN A 228 -17.58 10.69 -11.50
C ASN A 228 -17.20 11.53 -12.73
N LYS A 229 -18.01 11.47 -13.77
CA LYS A 229 -17.80 12.21 -15.04
C LYS A 229 -17.82 13.73 -14.89
N HIS A 230 -18.29 14.24 -13.75
CA HIS A 230 -18.32 15.68 -13.43
C HIS A 230 -17.14 16.11 -12.56
N GLY A 231 -16.24 15.19 -12.19
CA GLY A 231 -15.08 15.45 -11.33
C GLY A 231 -15.39 15.41 -9.84
N GLU A 232 -16.58 14.96 -9.44
CA GLU A 232 -16.98 14.87 -8.04
C GLU A 232 -16.50 13.58 -7.41
N ALA A 233 -16.02 13.66 -6.17
CA ALA A 233 -15.62 12.50 -5.38
C ALA A 233 -16.87 11.74 -4.88
N ILE A 234 -16.89 10.44 -5.12
CA ILE A 234 -17.94 9.52 -4.67
C ILE A 234 -17.28 8.53 -3.71
N PRO A 235 -17.63 8.54 -2.42
CA PRO A 235 -17.14 7.53 -1.47
C PRO A 235 -17.69 6.14 -1.80
N ASN A 236 -16.98 5.09 -1.35
CA ASN A 236 -17.41 3.70 -1.50
C ASN A 236 -17.02 2.83 -0.29
N TYR A 237 -17.20 3.37 0.91
CA TYR A 237 -16.87 2.71 2.19
C TYR A 237 -18.09 2.54 3.11
N HIS A 238 -19.26 3.02 2.71
CA HIS A 238 -20.47 2.90 3.52
C HIS A 238 -20.91 1.42 3.65
N TYR A 239 -21.79 1.16 4.60
CA TYR A 239 -22.29 -0.20 4.86
C TYR A 239 -22.79 -0.90 3.59
N GLU A 240 -23.58 -0.18 2.78
CA GLU A 240 -24.15 -0.69 1.54
C GLU A 240 -23.08 -1.02 0.49
N ASP A 241 -22.04 -0.22 0.39
CA ASP A 241 -20.90 -0.46 -0.52
C ASP A 241 -20.14 -1.74 -0.13
N LEU A 242 -19.91 -1.92 1.17
CA LEU A 242 -19.25 -3.09 1.71
C LEU A 242 -20.10 -4.36 1.54
N ARG A 243 -21.41 -4.26 1.75
CA ARG A 243 -22.36 -5.36 1.50
C ARG A 243 -22.37 -5.76 0.03
N LEU A 244 -22.47 -4.79 -0.88
CA LEU A 244 -22.40 -5.04 -2.31
C LEU A 244 -21.09 -5.72 -2.71
N LEU A 245 -19.96 -5.29 -2.13
CA LEU A 245 -18.67 -5.92 -2.39
C LEU A 245 -18.63 -7.38 -1.90
N TRP A 246 -19.18 -7.66 -0.70
CA TRP A 246 -19.29 -9.02 -0.18
C TRP A 246 -20.05 -9.94 -1.12
N GLU A 247 -21.25 -9.52 -1.57
CA GLU A 247 -22.07 -10.27 -2.51
C GLU A 247 -21.29 -10.59 -3.81
N LYS A 248 -20.59 -9.60 -4.36
CA LYS A 248 -19.77 -9.79 -5.57
C LYS A 248 -18.57 -10.70 -5.37
N TYR A 249 -17.99 -10.75 -4.19
CA TYR A 249 -16.95 -11.73 -3.86
C TYR A 249 -17.51 -13.16 -3.88
N GLN A 250 -18.70 -13.36 -3.32
CA GLN A 250 -19.38 -14.66 -3.31
C GLN A 250 -19.76 -15.10 -4.74
N GLU A 251 -20.33 -14.18 -5.54
CA GLU A 251 -20.68 -14.46 -6.94
C GLU A 251 -19.47 -14.94 -7.77
N LYS A 252 -18.28 -14.41 -7.51
CA LYS A 252 -17.04 -14.76 -8.21
C LYS A 252 -16.29 -15.94 -7.60
N ASN A 253 -16.76 -16.47 -6.47
CA ASN A 253 -16.12 -17.57 -5.74
C ASN A 253 -14.62 -17.33 -5.48
N LEU A 254 -14.26 -16.09 -5.11
CA LEU A 254 -12.89 -15.69 -4.84
C LEU A 254 -12.42 -16.24 -3.48
N LYS A 255 -11.14 -16.62 -3.42
CA LYS A 255 -10.51 -17.08 -2.18
C LYS A 255 -10.28 -15.92 -1.20
N ASN A 256 -10.37 -16.23 0.09
CA ASN A 256 -10.02 -15.30 1.17
C ASN A 256 -10.64 -13.91 0.97
N PRO A 257 -11.98 -13.76 1.01
CA PRO A 257 -12.64 -12.47 0.82
C PRO A 257 -12.03 -11.41 1.76
N ALA A 258 -11.50 -10.34 1.17
CA ALA A 258 -10.84 -9.30 1.94
C ALA A 258 -10.94 -7.93 1.25
N VAL A 259 -11.17 -6.91 2.05
CA VAL A 259 -11.09 -5.51 1.65
C VAL A 259 -10.27 -4.70 2.64
N ILE A 260 -9.43 -3.84 2.10
CA ILE A 260 -8.80 -2.72 2.82
C ILE A 260 -9.54 -1.45 2.39
N VAL A 261 -10.00 -0.65 3.34
CA VAL A 261 -10.64 0.63 3.03
C VAL A 261 -9.61 1.75 3.12
N ASP A 262 -9.35 2.40 2.00
CA ASP A 262 -8.52 3.61 1.92
C ASP A 262 -9.37 4.79 2.42
N THR A 263 -9.03 5.34 3.56
CA THR A 263 -9.78 6.39 4.24
C THR A 263 -9.55 7.78 3.67
N ASN A 264 -8.55 7.95 2.79
CA ASN A 264 -8.26 9.21 2.11
C ASN A 264 -8.78 9.21 0.66
N HIS A 265 -8.03 9.74 -0.29
CA HIS A 265 -8.35 9.86 -1.71
C HIS A 265 -9.79 10.36 -1.95
N SER A 266 -10.59 9.66 -2.78
CA SER A 266 -11.97 10.09 -3.06
C SER A 266 -12.95 9.75 -1.92
N ASN A 267 -12.61 8.84 -1.02
CA ASN A 267 -13.43 8.53 0.16
C ASN A 267 -13.53 9.72 1.13
N SER A 268 -12.47 10.51 1.27
CA SER A 268 -12.47 11.75 2.07
C SER A 268 -12.50 13.02 1.23
N ASN A 269 -12.53 12.90 -0.10
CA ASN A 269 -12.25 14.01 -1.03
C ASN A 269 -10.93 14.72 -0.71
N LYS A 270 -9.90 13.94 -0.28
CA LYS A 270 -8.58 14.41 0.17
C LYS A 270 -8.61 15.37 1.37
N GLN A 271 -9.70 15.39 2.13
CA GLN A 271 -9.79 16.07 3.42
C GLN A 271 -9.22 15.14 4.48
N TYR A 272 -7.95 15.31 4.81
CA TYR A 272 -7.19 14.38 5.66
C TYR A 272 -7.79 14.17 7.05
N ASP A 273 -8.47 15.16 7.62
CA ASP A 273 -9.15 15.09 8.91
C ASP A 273 -10.40 14.18 8.91
N GLN A 274 -11.01 13.97 7.75
CA GLN A 274 -12.16 13.07 7.59
C GLN A 274 -11.78 11.58 7.73
N GLN A 275 -10.50 11.24 7.59
CA GLN A 275 -10.03 9.86 7.72
C GLN A 275 -10.42 9.24 9.08
N VAL A 276 -10.41 10.04 10.16
CA VAL A 276 -10.81 9.58 11.51
C VAL A 276 -12.28 9.17 11.55
N ARG A 277 -13.17 9.97 10.97
CA ARG A 277 -14.60 9.66 10.90
C ARG A 277 -14.86 8.42 10.06
N ILE A 278 -14.23 8.35 8.88
CA ILE A 278 -14.38 7.23 7.94
C ILE A 278 -13.91 5.92 8.59
N ALA A 279 -12.77 5.94 9.28
CA ALA A 279 -12.27 4.77 10.01
C ALA A 279 -13.29 4.23 11.01
N LYS A 280 -13.93 5.12 11.81
CA LYS A 280 -14.93 4.75 12.79
C LYS A 280 -16.21 4.17 12.16
N GLU A 281 -16.65 4.73 11.03
CA GLU A 281 -17.81 4.24 10.28
C GLU A 281 -17.58 2.84 9.72
N VAL A 282 -16.41 2.59 9.14
CA VAL A 282 -16.01 1.26 8.64
C VAL A 282 -15.92 0.24 9.77
N LEU A 283 -15.34 0.61 10.91
CA LEU A 283 -15.30 -0.26 12.10
C LEU A 283 -16.69 -0.57 12.64
N HIS A 284 -17.57 0.43 12.69
CA HIS A 284 -18.96 0.21 13.09
C HIS A 284 -19.66 -0.80 12.16
N SER A 285 -19.54 -0.64 10.85
CA SER A 285 -20.10 -1.58 9.87
C SER A 285 -19.56 -3.01 10.08
N ARG A 286 -18.26 -3.14 10.37
CA ARG A 286 -17.62 -4.42 10.69
C ARG A 286 -18.17 -5.05 11.98
N GLN A 287 -18.48 -4.25 13.01
CA GLN A 287 -18.99 -4.73 14.29
C GLN A 287 -20.43 -5.24 14.23
N VAL A 288 -21.28 -4.61 13.41
CA VAL A 288 -22.71 -4.94 13.35
C VAL A 288 -23.07 -6.06 12.38
N ASP A 289 -22.14 -6.45 11.51
CA ASP A 289 -22.36 -7.45 10.46
C ASP A 289 -21.24 -8.50 10.43
N PRO A 290 -21.51 -9.79 10.73
CA PRO A 290 -20.50 -10.86 10.71
C PRO A 290 -19.84 -11.11 9.35
N GLU A 291 -20.55 -10.85 8.24
CA GLU A 291 -19.99 -11.00 6.89
C GLU A 291 -19.01 -9.87 6.60
N LEU A 292 -19.35 -8.64 7.03
CA LEU A 292 -18.43 -7.51 6.95
C LEU A 292 -17.27 -7.64 7.94
N HIS A 293 -17.47 -8.28 9.09
CA HIS A 293 -16.38 -8.65 9.99
C HIS A 293 -15.35 -9.54 9.29
N THR A 294 -15.83 -10.50 8.51
CA THR A 294 -14.98 -11.39 7.71
C THR A 294 -14.30 -10.65 6.55
N LEU A 295 -15.02 -9.77 5.85
CA LEU A 295 -14.55 -9.08 4.65
C LEU A 295 -13.55 -7.96 4.97
N VAL A 296 -13.87 -7.08 5.95
CA VAL A 296 -13.08 -5.87 6.23
C VAL A 296 -11.87 -6.25 7.09
N LYS A 297 -10.72 -6.39 6.43
CA LYS A 297 -9.46 -6.79 7.10
C LYS A 297 -8.67 -5.61 7.64
N GLY A 298 -8.92 -4.39 7.18
CA GLY A 298 -8.14 -3.25 7.63
C GLY A 298 -8.46 -1.93 6.94
N LEU A 299 -7.70 -0.93 7.34
CA LEU A 299 -7.74 0.44 6.80
C LEU A 299 -6.40 0.79 6.16
N MET A 300 -6.45 1.65 5.13
CA MET A 300 -5.28 2.33 4.59
C MET A 300 -5.41 3.83 4.89
N ILE A 301 -4.44 4.38 5.64
CA ILE A 301 -4.51 5.72 6.20
C ILE A 301 -3.29 6.53 5.75
N GLU A 302 -3.51 7.71 5.18
CA GLU A 302 -2.44 8.64 4.86
C GLU A 302 -2.14 9.52 6.06
N SER A 303 -1.00 9.28 6.70
CA SER A 303 -0.56 9.92 7.93
C SER A 303 0.93 10.23 7.90
N TYR A 304 1.32 11.33 8.51
CA TYR A 304 2.72 11.70 8.70
C TYR A 304 2.92 12.39 10.06
N ILE A 305 4.04 13.13 10.25
CA ILE A 305 4.30 13.81 11.50
C ILE A 305 3.41 15.06 11.64
N GLU A 306 3.33 15.87 10.57
CA GLU A 306 2.55 17.10 10.54
C GLU A 306 1.27 16.97 9.71
N ASP A 307 0.24 17.71 10.11
CA ASP A 307 -1.04 17.77 9.39
C ASP A 307 -0.91 18.41 8.01
N GLY A 308 -1.66 17.85 7.04
CA GLY A 308 -1.86 18.46 5.73
C GLY A 308 -0.74 18.19 4.76
N ALA A 309 -0.48 19.13 3.87
CA ALA A 309 0.55 19.06 2.84
C ALA A 309 1.30 20.40 2.69
N GLN A 310 2.46 20.32 2.04
CA GLN A 310 3.31 21.44 1.68
C GLN A 310 3.76 21.33 0.22
N LYS A 311 4.30 22.40 -0.32
CA LYS A 311 4.96 22.37 -1.62
C LYS A 311 6.40 21.88 -1.47
N VAL A 312 6.96 21.28 -2.53
CA VAL A 312 8.39 20.99 -2.58
C VAL A 312 9.17 22.30 -2.38
N GLY A 313 10.16 22.29 -1.47
CA GLY A 313 10.95 23.46 -1.11
C GLY A 313 10.45 24.27 0.08
N GLU A 314 9.33 23.93 0.72
CA GLU A 314 8.86 24.59 1.95
C GLU A 314 9.53 24.05 3.23
N HIS A 315 10.15 22.88 3.18
CA HIS A 315 11.01 22.28 4.22
C HIS A 315 10.39 22.10 5.62
N CYS A 316 9.06 22.01 5.73
CA CYS A 316 8.44 21.64 6.99
C CYS A 316 8.70 20.15 7.26
N TYR A 317 9.48 19.82 8.30
CA TYR A 317 9.86 18.46 8.64
C TYR A 317 8.64 17.58 8.91
N GLY A 318 8.58 16.40 8.24
CA GLY A 318 7.50 15.45 8.43
C GLY A 318 6.13 15.89 7.91
N LYS A 319 6.08 16.85 7.00
CA LYS A 319 4.87 17.29 6.30
C LYS A 319 4.87 16.79 4.87
N SER A 320 3.75 16.20 4.41
CA SER A 320 3.65 15.60 3.08
C SER A 320 3.88 16.62 1.96
N ILE A 321 4.69 16.26 0.96
CA ILE A 321 4.88 17.02 -0.29
C ILE A 321 3.94 16.59 -1.41
N THR A 322 2.99 15.70 -1.12
CA THR A 322 2.01 15.18 -2.07
C THR A 322 0.58 15.37 -1.53
N ASP A 323 -0.22 14.31 -1.35
CA ASP A 323 -1.57 14.47 -0.82
C ASP A 323 -1.54 14.77 0.71
N PRO A 324 -2.50 15.55 1.24
CA PRO A 324 -2.54 15.90 2.65
C PRO A 324 -2.68 14.68 3.55
N CYS A 325 -1.88 14.65 4.63
CA CYS A 325 -1.82 13.56 5.60
C CYS A 325 -2.36 13.98 6.97
N LEU A 326 -2.85 13.00 7.72
CA LEU A 326 -3.20 13.14 9.13
C LEU A 326 -1.91 13.26 9.96
N GLY A 327 -1.81 14.27 10.83
CA GLY A 327 -0.66 14.48 11.71
C GLY A 327 -0.57 13.47 12.84
N TRP A 328 0.59 13.40 13.50
CA TRP A 328 0.92 12.36 14.46
C TRP A 328 -0.06 12.28 15.66
N ASP A 329 -0.39 13.37 16.30
CA ASP A 329 -1.25 13.34 17.50
C ASP A 329 -2.64 12.74 17.23
N LYS A 330 -3.19 13.03 16.06
CA LYS A 330 -4.46 12.46 15.61
C LYS A 330 -4.31 10.99 15.22
N THR A 331 -3.18 10.65 14.64
CA THR A 331 -2.84 9.28 14.23
C THR A 331 -2.71 8.36 15.43
N GLU A 332 -1.93 8.75 16.44
CA GLU A 332 -1.76 7.95 17.65
C GLU A 332 -3.09 7.74 18.36
N ARG A 333 -3.91 8.78 18.46
CA ARG A 333 -5.26 8.69 19.04
C ARG A 333 -6.14 7.74 18.24
N LEU A 334 -6.16 7.88 16.91
CA LEU A 334 -6.95 7.02 16.04
C LEU A 334 -6.57 5.54 16.18
N LEU A 335 -5.28 5.22 16.18
CA LEU A 335 -4.81 3.83 16.32
C LEU A 335 -5.23 3.20 17.65
N LYS A 336 -5.18 3.96 18.75
CA LYS A 336 -5.69 3.51 20.07
C LYS A 336 -7.20 3.32 20.04
N GLU A 337 -7.95 4.28 19.50
CA GLU A 337 -9.41 4.16 19.35
C GLU A 337 -9.81 2.97 18.47
N VAL A 338 -9.07 2.69 17.38
CA VAL A 338 -9.27 1.49 16.57
C VAL A 338 -9.10 0.22 17.41
N ALA A 339 -8.04 0.14 18.21
CA ALA A 339 -7.80 -1.02 19.07
C ALA A 339 -8.88 -1.17 20.17
N ASP A 340 -9.40 -0.06 20.69
CA ASP A 340 -10.48 -0.08 21.71
C ASP A 340 -11.83 -0.54 21.11
N LEU A 341 -12.06 -0.26 19.81
CA LEU A 341 -13.28 -0.64 19.10
C LEU A 341 -13.28 -2.08 18.58
N LEU A 342 -12.14 -2.76 18.54
CA LEU A 342 -11.98 -4.17 18.17
C LEU A 342 -12.11 -5.09 19.40
#